data_15c76ec5796914ef91ee3a3c73bbf724
#
_entry.id   15c76ec5796914ef91ee3a3c73bbf724
#
_cell.length_a   1.000
_cell.length_b   1.000
_cell.length_c   1.000
_cell.angle_alpha   90.00
_cell.angle_beta   90.00
_cell.angle_gamma   90.00
#
_symmetry.space_group_name_H-M   'P 1'
#
loop_
_entity.id
_entity.type
_entity.pdbx_description
1 polymer ?
#
loop_
_entity_poly.entity_id
_entity_poly.type
_entity_poly.pdbx_seq_one_letter_code
_entity_poly.pdbx_strand_id
1 'polypeptide(L)'
;MPLQYPLLFPYGTDGWTAYIAYVGGSSSARGTVTMREFYAFLIQFRVNEGNILLRCGRLFLQFIVDCYAAIEAWRLLYIKNHQSTLRVELYTGLQDAITAGENDAHAVGRRLVLPASFTGGPRYMRQHFLDTMAICNQMGYLDFLSHRPAILIS
;
A
#
# COMPACT_ATOMS: atom_id res chain seq x y z
N MET A 1 13.99 -10.65 1.47
CA MET A 1 13.72 -10.03 2.78
C MET A 1 14.38 -10.75 3.94
N PRO A 2 14.12 -12.04 4.30
CA PRO A 2 14.77 -12.65 5.47
C PRO A 2 16.29 -12.67 5.41
N LEU A 3 16.88 -12.90 4.25
CA LEU A 3 18.33 -12.87 4.05
C LEU A 3 18.97 -11.49 4.25
N GLN A 4 18.22 -10.42 4.11
CA GLN A 4 18.70 -9.05 4.37
C GLN A 4 18.73 -8.72 5.86
N TYR A 5 17.99 -9.47 6.66
CA TYR A 5 17.78 -9.25 8.09
C TYR A 5 18.07 -10.51 8.91
N PRO A 6 19.32 -11.06 8.87
CA PRO A 6 19.63 -12.31 9.56
C PRO A 6 19.43 -12.23 11.08
N LEU A 7 19.57 -11.05 11.68
CA LEU A 7 19.32 -10.85 13.11
C LEU A 7 17.83 -10.90 13.47
N LEU A 8 16.94 -10.54 12.54
CA LEU A 8 15.50 -10.66 12.75
C LEU A 8 15.00 -12.08 12.49
N PHE A 9 15.69 -12.83 11.64
CA PHE A 9 15.32 -14.18 11.21
C PHE A 9 16.45 -15.18 11.45
N PRO A 10 16.84 -15.41 12.71
CA PRO A 10 18.02 -16.24 13.05
C PRO A 10 17.86 -17.71 12.65
N TYR A 11 16.62 -18.15 12.44
CA TYR A 11 16.32 -19.53 12.04
C TYR A 11 16.16 -19.70 10.52
N GLY A 12 16.47 -18.67 9.72
CA GLY A 12 16.38 -18.75 8.27
C GLY A 12 14.96 -18.99 7.74
N THR A 13 13.98 -18.37 8.37
CA THR A 13 12.58 -18.48 7.93
C THR A 13 12.39 -18.03 6.48
N ASP A 14 11.55 -18.75 5.75
CA ASP A 14 11.25 -18.41 4.37
C ASP A 14 10.53 -17.05 4.23
N GLY A 15 10.81 -16.36 3.14
CA GLY A 15 10.12 -15.14 2.79
C GLY A 15 8.76 -15.42 2.15
N TRP A 16 8.02 -14.35 1.87
CA TRP A 16 6.78 -14.45 1.11
C TRP A 16 7.01 -14.97 -0.31
N THR A 17 6.14 -15.87 -0.74
CA THR A 17 6.02 -16.33 -2.12
C THR A 17 4.56 -16.24 -2.58
N ALA A 18 4.35 -16.11 -3.90
CA ALA A 18 3.01 -15.95 -4.47
C ALA A 18 2.11 -17.21 -4.34
N TYR A 19 2.69 -18.32 -3.88
CA TYR A 19 2.02 -19.64 -3.83
C TYR A 19 1.66 -20.10 -2.42
N ILE A 20 1.81 -19.26 -1.41
CA ILE A 20 1.45 -19.63 -0.04
C ILE A 20 -0.07 -19.77 0.04
N ALA A 21 -0.54 -21.01 0.25
CA ALA A 21 -1.96 -21.29 0.41
C ALA A 21 -2.42 -21.03 1.85
N TYR A 22 -3.70 -20.70 2.02
CA TYR A 22 -4.32 -20.68 3.35
C TYR A 22 -4.46 -22.07 3.93
N VAL A 23 -4.18 -22.21 5.22
CA VAL A 23 -4.42 -23.46 5.95
C VAL A 23 -5.87 -23.47 6.47
N GLY A 24 -6.60 -24.54 6.20
CA GLY A 24 -7.98 -24.71 6.74
C GLY A 24 -9.11 -24.15 5.87
N GLY A 25 -8.86 -23.83 4.61
CA GLY A 25 -9.89 -23.31 3.71
C GLY A 25 -10.04 -21.79 3.85
N SER A 26 -9.91 -21.10 2.74
CA SER A 26 -10.02 -19.65 2.70
C SER A 26 -11.48 -19.23 2.56
N SER A 27 -11.95 -18.31 3.38
CA SER A 27 -13.14 -17.51 3.09
C SER A 27 -12.86 -16.49 1.97
N SER A 28 -11.61 -16.37 1.53
CA SER A 28 -11.19 -15.48 0.45
C SER A 28 -11.27 -16.19 -0.89
N ALA A 29 -11.86 -15.56 -1.89
CA ALA A 29 -11.95 -16.06 -3.27
C ALA A 29 -10.58 -16.35 -3.95
N ARG A 30 -9.46 -15.91 -3.34
CA ARG A 30 -8.12 -16.02 -3.93
C ARG A 30 -7.36 -17.30 -3.57
N GLY A 31 -7.70 -17.99 -2.51
CA GLY A 31 -7.01 -19.23 -2.07
C GLY A 31 -5.54 -19.07 -1.63
N THR A 32 -4.88 -17.93 -1.90
CA THR A 32 -3.47 -17.68 -1.56
C THR A 32 -3.27 -16.40 -0.75
N VAL A 33 -2.24 -16.42 0.12
CA VAL A 33 -1.88 -15.32 1.02
C VAL A 33 -1.20 -14.20 0.24
N THR A 34 -1.70 -12.99 0.35
CA THR A 34 -1.06 -11.82 -0.25
C THR A 34 0.21 -11.42 0.52
N MET A 35 1.12 -10.70 -0.14
CA MET A 35 2.34 -10.18 0.49
C MET A 35 2.01 -9.30 1.71
N ARG A 36 0.96 -8.49 1.62
CA ARG A 36 0.50 -7.62 2.71
C ARG A 36 0.03 -8.43 3.93
N GLU A 37 -0.79 -9.46 3.70
CA GLU A 37 -1.28 -10.35 4.76
C GLU A 37 -0.13 -11.11 5.42
N PHE A 38 0.84 -11.59 4.63
CA PHE A 38 2.02 -12.27 5.15
C PHE A 38 2.84 -11.37 6.08
N TYR A 39 3.16 -10.15 5.66
CA TYR A 39 3.91 -9.23 6.53
C TYR A 39 3.08 -8.73 7.70
N ALA A 40 1.78 -8.50 7.54
CA ALA A 40 0.88 -8.17 8.64
C ALA A 40 0.87 -9.28 9.70
N PHE A 41 0.85 -10.53 9.27
CA PHE A 41 0.96 -11.69 10.18
C PHE A 41 2.30 -11.71 10.93
N LEU A 42 3.42 -11.44 10.25
CA LEU A 42 4.76 -11.44 10.87
C LEU A 42 4.93 -10.36 11.95
N ILE A 43 4.33 -9.18 11.76
CA ILE A 43 4.44 -8.06 12.70
C ILE A 43 3.39 -8.09 13.81
N GLN A 44 2.49 -9.06 13.79
CA GLN A 44 1.45 -9.18 14.81
C GLN A 44 2.02 -9.66 16.14
N PHE A 45 1.64 -9.00 17.23
CA PHE A 45 2.01 -9.43 18.58
C PHE A 45 1.30 -10.73 18.95
N ARG A 46 2.04 -11.70 19.54
CA ARG A 46 1.51 -12.98 20.03
C ARG A 46 1.97 -13.20 21.45
N VAL A 47 1.02 -13.51 22.33
CA VAL A 47 1.24 -13.59 23.78
C VAL A 47 2.25 -14.70 24.16
N ASN A 48 2.25 -15.83 23.45
CA ASN A 48 3.05 -17.00 23.79
C ASN A 48 4.31 -17.17 22.93
N GLU A 49 4.65 -16.17 22.11
CA GLU A 49 5.81 -16.19 21.23
C GLU A 49 6.85 -15.15 21.68
N GLY A 50 8.11 -15.41 21.38
CA GLY A 50 9.23 -14.53 21.79
C GLY A 50 9.18 -13.12 21.21
N ASN A 51 8.35 -12.87 20.19
CA ASN A 51 8.18 -11.58 19.53
C ASN A 51 9.51 -10.88 19.18
N ILE A 52 10.48 -11.65 18.70
CA ILE A 52 11.86 -11.19 18.41
C ILE A 52 11.83 -9.98 17.50
N LEU A 53 11.05 -10.02 16.41
CA LEU A 53 10.88 -8.93 15.46
C LEU A 53 10.53 -7.61 16.14
N LEU A 54 9.53 -7.62 17.00
CA LEU A 54 9.00 -6.42 17.66
C LEU A 54 9.98 -5.80 18.66
N ARG A 55 10.91 -6.60 19.19
CA ARG A 55 11.90 -6.17 20.19
C ARG A 55 13.17 -5.59 19.59
N CYS A 56 13.35 -5.64 18.27
CA CYS A 56 14.59 -5.23 17.60
C CYS A 56 14.69 -3.72 17.32
N GLY A 57 13.81 -2.88 17.87
CA GLY A 57 13.92 -1.43 17.84
C GLY A 57 14.10 -0.86 16.43
N ARG A 58 15.21 -0.15 16.18
CA ARG A 58 15.48 0.52 14.89
C ARG A 58 15.53 -0.45 13.71
N LEU A 59 16.07 -1.65 13.91
CA LEU A 59 16.14 -2.66 12.85
C LEU A 59 14.74 -3.14 12.45
N PHE A 60 13.84 -3.26 13.41
CA PHE A 60 12.43 -3.55 13.14
C PHE A 60 11.75 -2.43 12.33
N LEU A 61 12.01 -1.16 12.67
CA LEU A 61 11.47 -0.04 11.89
C LEU A 61 11.96 -0.05 10.43
N GLN A 62 13.25 -0.31 10.21
CA GLN A 62 13.80 -0.45 8.86
C GLN A 62 13.15 -1.61 8.11
N PHE A 63 12.98 -2.75 8.76
CA PHE A 63 12.29 -3.91 8.19
C PHE A 63 10.86 -3.56 7.76
N ILE A 64 10.09 -2.81 8.57
CA ILE A 64 8.74 -2.37 8.21
C ILE A 64 8.75 -1.49 6.97
N VAL A 65 9.68 -0.54 6.88
CA VAL A 65 9.82 0.34 5.71
C VAL A 65 10.08 -0.48 4.45
N ASP A 66 10.99 -1.44 4.53
CA ASP A 66 11.33 -2.30 3.39
C ASP A 66 10.17 -3.24 2.99
N CYS A 67 9.41 -3.74 3.98
CA CYS A 67 8.17 -4.49 3.69
C CYS A 67 7.15 -3.63 2.94
N TYR A 68 6.98 -2.38 3.36
CA TYR A 68 6.08 -1.44 2.71
C TYR A 68 6.51 -1.14 1.27
N ALA A 69 7.81 -0.88 1.07
CA ALA A 69 8.39 -0.66 -0.25
C ALA A 69 8.21 -1.88 -1.18
N ALA A 70 8.41 -3.09 -0.65
CA ALA A 70 8.20 -4.32 -1.41
C ALA A 70 6.72 -4.52 -1.82
N ILE A 71 5.78 -4.27 -0.91
CA ILE A 71 4.34 -4.34 -1.20
C ILE A 71 3.97 -3.32 -2.29
N GLU A 72 4.49 -2.10 -2.20
CA GLU A 72 4.22 -1.04 -3.15
C GLU A 72 4.81 -1.37 -4.54
N ALA A 73 6.04 -1.86 -4.59
CA ALA A 73 6.66 -2.31 -5.83
C ALA A 73 5.85 -3.44 -6.51
N TRP A 74 5.34 -4.37 -5.72
CA TRP A 74 4.48 -5.45 -6.22
C TRP A 74 3.15 -4.91 -6.76
N ARG A 75 2.53 -3.96 -6.08
CA ARG A 75 1.29 -3.29 -6.54
C ARG A 75 1.52 -2.56 -7.86
N LEU A 76 2.63 -1.81 -7.97
CA LEU A 76 3.00 -1.11 -9.22
C LEU A 76 3.24 -2.09 -10.36
N LEU A 77 3.91 -3.20 -10.10
CA LEU A 77 4.13 -4.25 -11.09
C LEU A 77 2.80 -4.85 -11.57
N TYR A 78 1.89 -5.14 -10.66
CA TYR A 78 0.55 -5.61 -10.98
C TYR A 78 -0.19 -4.61 -11.87
N ILE A 79 -0.23 -3.34 -11.49
CA ILE A 79 -0.87 -2.26 -12.24
C ILE A 79 -0.25 -2.13 -13.64
N LYS A 80 1.08 -2.19 -13.73
CA LYS A 80 1.81 -2.15 -15.00
C LYS A 80 1.37 -3.27 -15.96
N ASN A 81 1.18 -4.46 -15.43
CA ASN A 81 0.81 -5.64 -16.24
C ASN A 81 -0.69 -5.66 -16.61
N HIS A 82 -1.55 -4.96 -15.84
CA HIS A 82 -3.01 -4.93 -16.05
C HIS A 82 -3.52 -3.60 -16.62
N GLN A 83 -2.67 -2.88 -17.34
CA GLN A 83 -3.03 -1.56 -17.92
C GLN A 83 -4.19 -1.61 -18.91
N SER A 84 -4.39 -2.73 -19.61
CA SER A 84 -5.50 -2.88 -20.54
C SER A 84 -6.86 -2.76 -19.83
N THR A 85 -7.02 -3.45 -18.70
CA THR A 85 -8.25 -3.40 -17.88
C THR A 85 -8.45 -2.00 -17.27
N LEU A 86 -7.39 -1.42 -16.72
CA LEU A 86 -7.44 -0.08 -16.10
C LEU A 86 -7.72 1.05 -17.10
N ARG A 87 -7.34 0.89 -18.38
CA ARG A 87 -7.61 1.88 -19.42
C ARG A 87 -9.07 1.90 -19.85
N VAL A 88 -9.77 0.78 -19.80
CA VAL A 88 -11.21 0.72 -20.11
C VAL A 88 -11.99 1.60 -19.12
N GLU A 89 -11.63 1.60 -17.84
CA GLU A 89 -12.22 2.48 -16.82
C GLU A 89 -11.89 3.97 -17.06
N LEU A 90 -10.85 4.26 -17.83
CA LEU A 90 -10.37 5.61 -18.09
C LEU A 90 -11.06 6.31 -19.25
N TYR A 91 -11.66 5.58 -20.19
CA TYR A 91 -12.39 6.21 -21.29
C TYR A 91 -13.57 7.05 -20.80
N THR A 92 -14.11 6.74 -19.63
CA THR A 92 -15.11 7.57 -18.95
C THR A 92 -14.53 8.83 -18.30
N GLY A 93 -13.21 8.87 -18.02
CA GLY A 93 -12.51 9.98 -17.37
C GLY A 93 -11.55 10.76 -18.28
N LEU A 94 -11.53 10.47 -19.59
CA LEU A 94 -10.62 11.12 -20.54
C LEU A 94 -10.92 12.61 -20.73
N GLN A 95 -12.16 13.04 -20.54
CA GLN A 95 -12.54 14.44 -20.55
C GLN A 95 -11.83 15.28 -19.47
N ASP A 96 -11.56 14.68 -18.31
CA ASP A 96 -10.86 15.36 -17.22
C ASP A 96 -9.36 15.58 -17.49
N ALA A 97 -8.74 14.72 -18.31
CA ALA A 97 -7.31 14.82 -18.65
C ALA A 97 -7.03 15.83 -19.77
N ILE A 98 -7.97 16.02 -20.69
CA ILE A 98 -7.88 17.01 -21.77
C ILE A 98 -8.00 18.44 -21.23
N THR A 99 -8.75 18.63 -20.15
CA THR A 99 -8.95 19.93 -19.52
C THR A 99 -7.72 20.41 -18.73
N ALA A 100 -6.78 19.55 -18.41
CA ALA A 100 -5.57 19.87 -17.65
C ALA A 100 -4.38 20.40 -18.48
N GLY A 101 -4.51 20.55 -19.82
CA GLY A 101 -3.58 21.35 -20.66
C GLY A 101 -2.14 20.83 -20.72
N GLU A 102 -1.85 19.57 -20.48
CA GLU A 102 -0.49 19.02 -20.59
C GLU A 102 -0.14 18.69 -22.05
N ASN A 103 0.49 19.64 -22.74
CA ASN A 103 0.89 19.53 -24.16
C ASN A 103 2.29 18.93 -24.42
N ASP A 104 3.00 18.42 -23.43
CA ASP A 104 4.34 17.83 -23.63
C ASP A 104 4.30 16.30 -23.79
N ALA A 105 3.75 15.86 -24.93
CA ALA A 105 3.61 14.42 -25.23
C ALA A 105 4.94 13.73 -25.64
N HIS A 106 6.00 14.48 -25.93
CA HIS A 106 7.23 13.93 -26.52
C HIS A 106 8.33 13.56 -25.54
N ALA A 107 8.26 13.99 -24.28
CA ALA A 107 9.34 13.77 -23.30
C ALA A 107 9.07 12.63 -22.31
N VAL A 108 7.90 12.01 -22.33
CA VAL A 108 7.48 11.04 -21.29
C VAL A 108 7.31 9.66 -21.92
N GLY A 109 8.02 8.67 -21.38
CA GLY A 109 7.83 7.25 -21.70
C GLY A 109 6.36 6.82 -21.54
N ARG A 110 6.04 5.56 -21.84
CA ARG A 110 4.67 5.04 -21.81
C ARG A 110 3.97 5.39 -20.50
N ARG A 111 2.99 6.28 -20.54
CA ARG A 111 2.23 6.69 -19.34
C ARG A 111 1.58 5.48 -18.67
N LEU A 112 1.89 5.31 -17.39
CA LEU A 112 1.27 4.31 -16.52
C LEU A 112 0.04 4.94 -15.87
N VAL A 113 -1.11 4.31 -16.05
CA VAL A 113 -2.35 4.77 -15.43
C VAL A 113 -2.49 4.11 -14.07
N LEU A 114 -2.59 4.94 -13.03
CA LEU A 114 -2.85 4.50 -11.67
C LEU A 114 -4.36 4.52 -11.39
N PRO A 115 -4.94 3.48 -10.77
CA PRO A 115 -6.34 3.49 -10.34
C PRO A 115 -6.58 4.58 -9.28
N ALA A 116 -7.84 5.05 -9.14
CA ALA A 116 -8.21 6.05 -8.13
C ALA A 116 -7.94 5.57 -6.69
N SER A 117 -7.98 4.25 -6.47
CA SER A 117 -7.70 3.63 -5.17
C SER A 117 -6.20 3.53 -4.83
N PHE A 118 -5.30 3.97 -5.73
CA PHE A 118 -3.86 3.91 -5.47
C PHE A 118 -3.46 5.05 -4.54
N THR A 119 -3.10 4.70 -3.31
CA THR A 119 -2.70 5.66 -2.26
C THR A 119 -1.52 6.52 -2.72
N GLY A 120 -1.67 7.85 -2.61
CA GLY A 120 -0.66 8.81 -3.10
C GLY A 120 -0.72 9.09 -4.60
N GLY A 121 -1.56 8.39 -5.37
CA GLY A 121 -1.80 8.70 -6.78
C GLY A 121 -2.51 10.06 -6.96
N PRO A 122 -2.35 10.74 -8.11
CA PRO A 122 -2.94 12.06 -8.33
C PRO A 122 -4.47 12.08 -8.16
N ARG A 123 -5.16 11.04 -8.63
CA ARG A 123 -6.62 10.91 -8.48
C ARG A 123 -7.05 10.69 -7.03
N TYR A 124 -6.32 9.85 -6.30
CA TYR A 124 -6.54 9.61 -4.88
C TYR A 124 -6.39 10.90 -4.08
N MET A 125 -5.29 11.63 -4.31
CA MET A 125 -5.02 12.90 -3.63
C MET A 125 -6.07 13.97 -3.98
N ARG A 126 -6.48 14.06 -5.24
CA ARG A 126 -7.53 15.01 -5.67
C ARG A 126 -8.87 14.72 -5.00
N GLN A 127 -9.27 13.44 -4.93
CA GLN A 127 -10.51 13.05 -4.26
C GLN A 127 -10.49 13.43 -2.79
N HIS A 128 -9.44 13.07 -2.05
CA HIS A 128 -9.31 13.44 -0.65
C HIS A 128 -9.27 14.95 -0.42
N PHE A 129 -8.64 15.69 -1.34
CA PHE A 129 -8.65 17.16 -1.29
C PHE A 129 -10.09 17.69 -1.43
N LEU A 130 -10.85 17.21 -2.41
CA LEU A 130 -12.24 17.63 -2.60
C LEU A 130 -13.15 17.27 -1.43
N ASP A 131 -12.98 16.06 -0.87
CA ASP A 131 -13.71 15.61 0.31
C ASP A 131 -13.38 16.49 1.53
N THR A 132 -12.10 16.82 1.73
CA THR A 132 -11.67 17.73 2.81
C THR A 132 -12.23 19.12 2.61
N MET A 133 -12.22 19.67 1.40
CA MET A 133 -12.77 20.98 1.09
C MET A 133 -14.29 21.01 1.32
N ALA A 134 -15.01 19.94 0.99
CA ALA A 134 -16.44 19.84 1.27
C ALA A 134 -16.74 19.88 2.79
N ILE A 135 -15.94 19.18 3.59
CA ILE A 135 -16.05 19.21 5.05
C ILE A 135 -15.74 20.61 5.60
N CYS A 136 -14.66 21.25 5.12
CA CYS A 136 -14.28 22.60 5.54
C CYS A 136 -15.36 23.63 5.19
N ASN A 137 -16.03 23.50 4.05
CA ASN A 137 -17.11 24.40 3.66
C ASN A 137 -18.35 24.28 4.57
N GLN A 138 -18.60 23.10 5.13
CA GLN A 138 -19.73 22.89 6.04
C GLN A 138 -19.41 23.21 7.50
N MET A 139 -18.19 22.86 7.95
CA MET A 139 -17.79 22.94 9.38
C MET A 139 -16.85 24.09 9.69
N GLY A 140 -16.40 24.85 8.69
CA GLY A 140 -15.34 25.84 8.84
C GLY A 140 -13.95 25.23 8.70
N TYR A 141 -12.93 26.10 8.60
CA TYR A 141 -11.54 25.68 8.52
C TYR A 141 -11.05 25.10 9.84
N LEU A 142 -10.16 24.13 9.75
CA LEU A 142 -9.50 23.51 10.92
C LEU A 142 -8.52 24.53 11.53
N ASP A 143 -8.80 24.98 12.74
CA ASP A 143 -7.91 25.85 13.50
C ASP A 143 -6.68 25.09 14.06
N PHE A 144 -6.79 23.75 14.18
CA PHE A 144 -5.74 22.92 14.77
C PHE A 144 -5.60 21.58 14.08
N LEU A 145 -4.43 21.29 13.51
CA LEU A 145 -4.07 19.96 13.03
C LEU A 145 -3.27 19.22 14.11
N SER A 146 -3.93 18.52 15.02
CA SER A 146 -3.24 17.64 15.96
C SER A 146 -3.11 16.24 15.36
N HIS A 147 -1.90 15.84 15.00
CA HIS A 147 -1.60 14.46 14.64
C HIS A 147 -1.45 13.65 15.93
N ARG A 148 -2.53 13.02 16.37
CA ARG A 148 -2.45 11.98 17.41
C ARG A 148 -2.13 10.66 16.75
N PRO A 149 -0.97 10.03 17.00
CA PRO A 149 -0.80 8.64 16.66
C PRO A 149 -1.88 7.85 17.41
N ALA A 150 -2.63 7.03 16.67
CA ALA A 150 -3.60 6.13 17.28
C ALA A 150 -2.84 5.15 18.18
N ILE A 151 -2.79 5.45 19.46
CA ILE A 151 -2.39 4.48 20.47
C ILE A 151 -3.58 3.55 20.60
N LEU A 152 -3.47 2.38 19.99
CA LEU A 152 -4.33 1.26 20.28
C LEU A 152 -4.10 0.88 21.74
N ILE A 153 -4.96 1.39 22.62
CA ILE A 153 -5.11 0.87 23.98
C ILE A 153 -5.97 -0.37 23.82
N SER A 154 -5.35 -1.51 24.08
CA SER A 154 -6.00 -2.83 24.23
C SER A 154 -7.00 -2.82 25.36
#